data_bbb9d9f864791124e242b5f37911901b
#
_entry.id   bbb9d9f864791124e242b5f37911901b
#
_cell.length_a   1.000
_cell.length_b   1.000
_cell.length_c   1.000
_cell.angle_alpha   90.00
_cell.angle_beta   90.00
_cell.angle_gamma   90.00
#
_symmetry.space_group_name_H-M   'P 1'
#
loop_
_entity.id
_entity.type
_entity.pdbx_description
1 polymer ?
#
loop_
_entity_poly.entity_id
_entity_poly.type
_entity_poly.pdbx_seq_one_letter_code
_entity_poly.pdbx_strand_id
1 'polypeptide(L)'
;MRPLQTTERDNNRHLEEFHWPNRDNAWISFNKILVIGLGQLGLPVAKYVKGRGFDVYGYDISPKAIERAEKTAGIKEAVNFSGFDVYIICVSTHKQEDLFSPQIDGILSIVRDKISKEAKDGALVVIESTIPKGTSKKVFEMLNHRLHVAHAPHRWYALEEKEHGVNQLRVVGGVCDCCLRLAMQFYDGASISTSTNPSTTSIKAEVTGDLVSTTDTSSDSIEDSLRDYITNTDTNTNIINNDDNNINSNSNDGIIVENTNLGIPMHPVPEVEIAELTKIVENAHRYLQIAFAEDLYLYCQANNINFAELRDSLNTKWNVNILEPRDGIGGHCLPKDTKMFLNSSKSIMSKIIEAAVKTDETYRMHKQTRETNQRKDSITPLPEICHNVIS
;
A
#
# COMPACT_ATOMS: atom_id res chain seq x y z
N MET A 1 -25.64 38.61 -2.03
CA MET A 1 -25.19 37.22 -1.88
C MET A 1 -24.18 37.18 -0.74
N ARG A 2 -24.56 36.60 0.39
CA ARG A 2 -23.65 36.44 1.54
C ARG A 2 -22.83 35.16 1.33
N PRO A 3 -21.51 35.12 1.61
CA PRO A 3 -20.76 33.90 1.53
C PRO A 3 -21.17 32.96 2.66
N LEU A 4 -21.39 31.69 2.31
CA LEU A 4 -21.58 30.58 3.25
C LEU A 4 -20.29 30.41 4.05
N GLN A 5 -20.34 30.76 5.33
CA GLN A 5 -19.33 30.35 6.30
C GLN A 5 -19.52 28.86 6.55
N THR A 6 -18.63 28.04 5.98
CA THR A 6 -18.56 26.60 6.25
C THR A 6 -17.95 26.37 7.62
N THR A 7 -18.64 25.60 8.37
CA THR A 7 -18.48 25.24 9.77
C THR A 7 -17.27 24.32 10.00
N GLU A 8 -16.10 24.87 10.22
CA GLU A 8 -14.94 24.17 10.83
C GLU A 8 -15.14 23.84 12.32
N ARG A 9 -16.24 24.35 12.92
CA ARG A 9 -16.51 24.18 14.37
C ARG A 9 -17.24 22.89 14.73
N ASP A 10 -17.87 22.19 13.80
CA ASP A 10 -18.69 21.02 14.14
C ASP A 10 -17.89 19.71 14.22
N ASN A 11 -16.74 19.62 13.58
CA ASN A 11 -15.90 18.41 13.67
C ASN A 11 -15.19 18.24 15.03
N ASN A 12 -14.99 19.31 15.78
CA ASN A 12 -14.35 19.22 17.10
C ASN A 12 -15.32 18.93 18.25
N ARG A 13 -16.62 19.18 18.10
CA ARG A 13 -17.59 18.94 19.18
C ARG A 13 -17.81 17.47 19.51
N HIS A 14 -17.75 16.58 18.51
CA HIS A 14 -17.91 15.13 18.76
C HIS A 14 -16.68 14.48 19.41
N LEU A 15 -15.50 15.12 19.36
CA LEU A 15 -14.29 14.63 20.01
C LEU A 15 -14.25 14.96 21.51
N GLU A 16 -15.04 15.91 21.98
CA GLU A 16 -15.07 16.31 23.41
C GLU A 16 -15.96 15.39 24.26
N GLU A 17 -16.91 14.67 23.68
CA GLU A 17 -17.82 13.78 24.41
C GLU A 17 -17.27 12.37 24.65
N PHE A 18 -16.29 11.92 23.85
CA PHE A 18 -15.60 10.66 24.08
C PHE A 18 -14.33 10.88 24.89
N HIS A 19 -14.41 10.67 26.20
CA HIS A 19 -13.26 10.64 27.11
C HIS A 19 -12.44 9.37 26.85
N TRP A 20 -11.49 9.46 25.93
CA TRP A 20 -10.43 8.44 25.82
C TRP A 20 -9.52 8.56 27.05
N PRO A 21 -9.25 7.49 27.82
CA PRO A 21 -8.50 7.56 29.08
C PRO A 21 -7.05 8.01 28.93
N ASN A 22 -6.52 8.19 27.71
CA ASN A 22 -5.13 8.60 27.47
C ASN A 22 -5.05 9.75 26.46
N ARG A 23 -5.43 10.97 26.86
CA ARG A 23 -5.07 12.20 26.13
C ARG A 23 -3.59 12.59 26.30
N ASP A 24 -2.95 12.14 27.35
CA ASP A 24 -1.56 12.43 27.65
C ASP A 24 -0.68 11.36 26.98
N ASN A 25 0.41 11.76 26.36
CA ASN A 25 1.49 11.04 25.65
C ASN A 25 1.91 9.65 26.19
N ALA A 26 1.03 8.89 26.79
CA ALA A 26 1.29 7.56 27.29
C ALA A 26 1.45 6.58 26.12
N TRP A 27 2.57 5.90 26.08
CA TRP A 27 2.81 4.79 25.17
C TRP A 27 1.77 3.70 25.43
N ILE A 28 1.04 3.30 24.38
CA ILE A 28 0.12 2.18 24.45
C ILE A 28 0.90 0.93 24.05
N SER A 29 0.88 -0.08 24.92
CA SER A 29 1.45 -1.38 24.59
C SER A 29 0.45 -2.16 23.74
N PHE A 30 0.89 -2.58 22.56
CA PHE A 30 0.16 -3.50 21.70
C PHE A 30 0.68 -4.91 21.95
N ASN A 31 -0.20 -5.89 22.06
CA ASN A 31 0.19 -7.26 22.30
C ASN A 31 -0.51 -8.23 21.33
N LYS A 32 -1.83 -8.12 21.23
CA LYS A 32 -2.66 -9.08 20.50
C LYS A 32 -3.23 -8.47 19.22
N ILE A 33 -2.83 -9.03 18.06
CA ILE A 33 -3.12 -8.50 16.75
C ILE A 33 -3.98 -9.47 15.95
N LEU A 34 -5.03 -8.97 15.30
CA LEU A 34 -5.83 -9.74 14.36
C LEU A 34 -5.61 -9.25 12.93
N VAL A 35 -5.11 -10.13 12.07
CA VAL A 35 -5.01 -9.87 10.63
C VAL A 35 -6.22 -10.48 9.92
N ILE A 36 -6.98 -9.63 9.22
CA ILE A 36 -8.23 -9.97 8.55
C ILE A 36 -8.00 -10.00 7.04
N GLY A 37 -8.20 -11.15 6.43
CA GLY A 37 -7.81 -11.46 5.06
C GLY A 37 -6.40 -12.04 5.01
N LEU A 38 -6.28 -13.35 4.77
CA LEU A 38 -5.01 -14.09 4.73
C LEU A 38 -4.62 -14.47 3.29
N GLY A 39 -4.96 -13.58 2.34
CA GLY A 39 -4.63 -13.70 0.92
C GLY A 39 -3.15 -13.41 0.63
N GLN A 40 -2.90 -12.95 -0.61
CA GLN A 40 -1.55 -12.61 -1.08
C GLN A 40 -0.87 -11.53 -0.23
N LEU A 41 -1.65 -10.55 0.27
CA LEU A 41 -1.15 -9.46 1.10
C LEU A 41 -1.14 -9.83 2.58
N GLY A 42 -2.26 -10.30 3.12
CA GLY A 42 -2.44 -10.44 4.56
C GLY A 42 -1.60 -11.54 5.19
N LEU A 43 -1.29 -12.63 4.48
CA LEU A 43 -0.41 -13.67 5.01
C LEU A 43 1.03 -13.19 5.20
N PRO A 44 1.68 -12.50 4.25
CA PRO A 44 2.97 -11.84 4.49
C PRO A 44 2.95 -10.84 5.65
N VAL A 45 1.89 -10.03 5.75
CA VAL A 45 1.70 -9.10 6.89
C VAL A 45 1.63 -9.86 8.21
N ALA A 46 0.80 -10.90 8.32
CA ALA A 46 0.67 -11.69 9.54
C ALA A 46 2.01 -12.35 9.95
N LYS A 47 2.78 -12.85 8.98
CA LYS A 47 4.12 -13.40 9.22
C LYS A 47 5.07 -12.33 9.75
N TYR A 48 5.08 -11.15 9.14
CA TYR A 48 5.94 -10.05 9.54
C TYR A 48 5.62 -9.59 10.97
N VAL A 49 4.33 -9.32 11.25
CA VAL A 49 3.87 -8.90 12.59
C VAL A 49 4.23 -9.92 13.65
N LYS A 50 4.04 -11.23 13.36
CA LYS A 50 4.44 -12.31 14.27
C LYS A 50 5.95 -12.37 14.48
N GLY A 51 6.74 -12.16 13.41
CA GLY A 51 8.20 -12.08 13.49
C GLY A 51 8.71 -10.93 14.33
N ARG A 52 7.89 -9.90 14.56
CA ARG A 52 8.17 -8.79 15.48
C ARG A 52 7.81 -9.08 16.93
N GLY A 53 7.34 -10.28 17.25
CA GLY A 53 7.07 -10.73 18.62
C GLY A 53 5.63 -10.55 19.10
N PHE A 54 4.71 -10.09 18.26
CA PHE A 54 3.29 -9.95 18.63
C PHE A 54 2.55 -11.28 18.64
N ASP A 55 1.50 -11.39 19.50
CA ASP A 55 0.57 -12.52 19.49
C ASP A 55 -0.46 -12.33 18.36
N VAL A 56 -0.22 -13.00 17.22
CA VAL A 56 -0.95 -12.79 15.98
C VAL A 56 -1.95 -13.91 15.72
N TYR A 57 -3.16 -13.48 15.43
CA TYR A 57 -4.26 -14.31 14.94
C TYR A 57 -4.66 -13.89 13.53
N GLY A 58 -5.28 -14.80 12.80
CA GLY A 58 -5.76 -14.55 11.46
C GLY A 58 -7.24 -14.89 11.32
N TYR A 59 -7.92 -14.17 10.41
CA TYR A 59 -9.27 -14.48 9.98
C TYR A 59 -9.37 -14.37 8.46
N ASP A 60 -10.01 -15.35 7.83
CA ASP A 60 -10.36 -15.32 6.41
C ASP A 60 -11.69 -16.02 6.20
N ILE A 61 -12.44 -15.62 5.16
CA ILE A 61 -13.66 -16.32 4.76
C ILE A 61 -13.38 -17.67 4.11
N SER A 62 -12.15 -17.89 3.65
CA SER A 62 -11.68 -19.13 3.02
C SER A 62 -10.99 -20.04 4.05
N PRO A 63 -11.57 -21.21 4.40
CA PRO A 63 -10.91 -22.16 5.28
C PRO A 63 -9.52 -22.60 4.77
N LYS A 64 -9.34 -22.67 3.44
CA LYS A 64 -8.03 -23.00 2.84
C LYS A 64 -6.96 -21.91 3.11
N ALA A 65 -7.36 -20.63 3.19
CA ALA A 65 -6.44 -19.55 3.54
C ALA A 65 -6.02 -19.66 5.01
N ILE A 66 -6.94 -19.98 5.90
CA ILE A 66 -6.67 -20.22 7.33
C ILE A 66 -5.71 -21.40 7.50
N GLU A 67 -6.04 -22.56 6.91
CA GLU A 67 -5.20 -23.75 6.96
C GLU A 67 -3.78 -23.49 6.44
N ARG A 68 -3.66 -22.77 5.33
CA ARG A 68 -2.36 -22.37 4.78
C ARG A 68 -1.60 -21.47 5.76
N ALA A 69 -2.24 -20.48 6.36
CA ALA A 69 -1.62 -19.55 7.30
C ALA A 69 -1.13 -20.28 8.56
N GLU A 70 -1.89 -21.23 9.08
CA GLU A 70 -1.49 -22.07 10.20
C GLU A 70 -0.28 -22.92 9.86
N LYS A 71 -0.34 -23.67 8.74
CA LYS A 71 0.75 -24.57 8.30
C LYS A 71 2.05 -23.84 7.97
N THR A 72 1.97 -22.67 7.30
CA THR A 72 3.17 -22.02 6.76
C THR A 72 3.74 -20.94 7.67
N ALA A 73 2.95 -20.44 8.63
CA ALA A 73 3.33 -19.33 9.49
C ALA A 73 2.96 -19.55 10.98
N GLY A 74 2.26 -20.63 11.31
CA GLY A 74 1.75 -20.88 12.65
C GLY A 74 0.79 -19.77 13.14
N ILE A 75 0.03 -19.15 12.22
CA ILE A 75 -0.97 -18.14 12.53
C ILE A 75 -2.25 -18.86 12.91
N LYS A 76 -2.69 -18.70 14.16
CA LYS A 76 -3.91 -19.33 14.69
C LYS A 76 -5.14 -18.63 14.18
N GLU A 77 -6.22 -19.38 13.95
CA GLU A 77 -7.52 -18.80 13.61
C GLU A 77 -8.11 -18.02 14.79
N ALA A 78 -8.69 -16.85 14.50
CA ALA A 78 -9.48 -16.10 15.46
C ALA A 78 -10.92 -16.62 15.49
N VAL A 79 -11.30 -17.24 16.61
CA VAL A 79 -12.68 -17.75 16.83
C VAL A 79 -13.67 -16.61 17.05
N ASN A 80 -13.23 -15.53 17.69
CA ASN A 80 -13.98 -14.30 17.92
C ASN A 80 -13.09 -13.08 17.70
N PHE A 81 -13.68 -11.89 17.72
CA PHE A 81 -12.99 -10.62 17.47
C PHE A 81 -12.76 -9.79 18.73
N SER A 82 -12.95 -10.39 19.91
CA SER A 82 -12.75 -9.70 21.19
C SER A 82 -11.30 -9.74 21.67
N GLY A 83 -10.90 -8.71 22.42
CA GLY A 83 -9.62 -8.70 23.15
C GLY A 83 -8.38 -8.40 22.29
N PHE A 84 -8.52 -8.01 21.03
CA PHE A 84 -7.41 -7.55 20.20
C PHE A 84 -7.14 -6.07 20.43
N ASP A 85 -5.85 -5.70 20.37
CA ASP A 85 -5.40 -4.31 20.44
C ASP A 85 -5.43 -3.64 19.06
N VAL A 86 -5.12 -4.44 18.01
CA VAL A 86 -5.07 -3.97 16.64
C VAL A 86 -5.77 -4.96 15.70
N TYR A 87 -6.53 -4.42 14.76
CA TYR A 87 -7.16 -5.12 13.64
C TYR A 87 -6.54 -4.60 12.35
N ILE A 88 -5.83 -5.46 11.61
CA ILE A 88 -5.23 -5.13 10.31
C ILE A 88 -6.11 -5.72 9.21
N ILE A 89 -6.72 -4.86 8.38
CA ILE A 89 -7.65 -5.28 7.32
C ILE A 89 -6.90 -5.38 5.99
N CYS A 90 -6.70 -6.61 5.50
CA CYS A 90 -6.05 -6.96 4.24
C CYS A 90 -7.01 -7.68 3.28
N VAL A 91 -8.28 -7.32 3.29
CA VAL A 91 -9.33 -7.94 2.49
C VAL A 91 -9.23 -7.50 1.04
N SER A 92 -9.47 -8.42 0.11
CA SER A 92 -9.55 -8.09 -1.32
C SER A 92 -10.64 -7.07 -1.61
N THR A 93 -10.31 -6.07 -2.43
CA THR A 93 -11.22 -5.00 -2.86
C THR A 93 -11.66 -5.14 -4.31
N HIS A 94 -11.74 -6.37 -4.82
CA HIS A 94 -12.30 -6.72 -6.13
C HIS A 94 -13.10 -8.02 -6.02
N LYS A 95 -14.02 -8.27 -6.96
CA LYS A 95 -14.75 -9.55 -7.12
C LYS A 95 -14.04 -10.43 -8.13
N GLN A 96 -14.22 -11.76 -8.02
CA GLN A 96 -13.67 -12.70 -8.98
C GLN A 96 -14.26 -12.50 -10.39
N GLU A 97 -15.53 -12.14 -10.47
CA GLU A 97 -16.24 -11.89 -11.72
C GLU A 97 -15.91 -10.54 -12.36
N ASP A 98 -15.46 -9.57 -11.55
CA ASP A 98 -15.07 -8.23 -12.00
C ASP A 98 -13.82 -7.74 -11.26
N LEU A 99 -12.66 -8.13 -11.77
CA LEU A 99 -11.37 -7.77 -11.21
C LEU A 99 -11.05 -6.28 -11.32
N PHE A 100 -11.78 -5.56 -12.17
CA PHE A 100 -11.48 -4.16 -12.49
C PHE A 100 -12.36 -3.16 -11.75
N SER A 101 -13.45 -3.60 -11.14
CA SER A 101 -14.33 -2.71 -10.37
C SER A 101 -14.02 -2.77 -8.88
N PRO A 102 -13.86 -1.60 -8.21
CA PRO A 102 -13.59 -1.56 -6.79
C PRO A 102 -14.79 -2.06 -5.99
N GLN A 103 -14.51 -2.92 -5.01
CA GLN A 103 -15.52 -3.53 -4.13
C GLN A 103 -15.05 -3.42 -2.69
N ILE A 104 -15.77 -2.70 -1.85
CA ILE A 104 -15.45 -2.55 -0.42
C ILE A 104 -16.44 -3.27 0.51
N ASP A 105 -17.42 -3.97 -0.06
CA ASP A 105 -18.47 -4.63 0.73
C ASP A 105 -17.92 -5.63 1.74
N GLY A 106 -16.84 -6.35 1.38
CA GLY A 106 -16.16 -7.26 2.30
C GLY A 106 -15.60 -6.56 3.53
N ILE A 107 -14.99 -5.37 3.35
CA ILE A 107 -14.50 -4.54 4.45
C ILE A 107 -15.68 -4.06 5.31
N LEU A 108 -16.70 -3.49 4.69
CA LEU A 108 -17.85 -2.95 5.41
C LEU A 108 -18.62 -4.04 6.17
N SER A 109 -18.73 -5.24 5.61
CA SER A 109 -19.41 -6.37 6.26
C SER A 109 -18.63 -6.83 7.50
N ILE A 110 -17.31 -7.01 7.40
CA ILE A 110 -16.50 -7.45 8.55
C ILE A 110 -16.49 -6.40 9.66
N VAL A 111 -16.47 -5.12 9.30
CA VAL A 111 -16.57 -4.02 10.27
C VAL A 111 -17.93 -4.05 10.99
N ARG A 112 -19.03 -4.13 10.23
CA ARG A 112 -20.40 -4.10 10.78
C ARG A 112 -20.73 -5.34 11.59
N ASP A 113 -20.36 -6.53 11.09
CA ASP A 113 -20.89 -7.78 11.60
C ASP A 113 -19.99 -8.40 12.68
N LYS A 114 -18.73 -7.99 12.76
CA LYS A 114 -17.74 -8.51 13.70
C LYS A 114 -17.08 -7.42 14.53
N ILE A 115 -16.29 -6.53 13.93
CA ILE A 115 -15.47 -5.58 14.68
C ILE A 115 -16.35 -4.66 15.54
N SER A 116 -17.44 -4.10 14.99
CA SER A 116 -18.31 -3.17 15.74
C SER A 116 -18.98 -3.82 16.96
N LYS A 117 -19.18 -5.14 16.93
CA LYS A 117 -19.88 -5.88 18.00
C LYS A 117 -18.94 -6.41 19.07
N GLU A 118 -17.73 -6.82 18.69
CA GLU A 118 -16.86 -7.62 19.54
C GLU A 118 -15.59 -6.90 19.97
N ALA A 119 -15.15 -5.87 19.23
CA ALA A 119 -13.92 -5.17 19.54
C ALA A 119 -14.04 -4.34 20.82
N LYS A 120 -12.98 -4.35 21.63
CA LYS A 120 -12.86 -3.48 22.81
C LYS A 120 -12.70 -2.02 22.40
N ASP A 121 -13.21 -1.11 23.22
CA ASP A 121 -13.05 0.33 23.00
C ASP A 121 -11.56 0.72 23.01
N GLY A 122 -11.23 1.68 22.16
CA GLY A 122 -9.85 2.18 22.03
C GLY A 122 -8.91 1.31 21.20
N ALA A 123 -9.35 0.18 20.67
CA ALA A 123 -8.55 -0.63 19.77
C ALA A 123 -8.28 0.12 18.45
N LEU A 124 -7.17 -0.21 17.80
CA LEU A 124 -6.79 0.37 16.51
C LEU A 124 -7.26 -0.52 15.36
N VAL A 125 -7.97 0.07 14.41
CA VAL A 125 -8.31 -0.57 13.13
C VAL A 125 -7.47 0.09 12.03
N VAL A 126 -6.60 -0.68 11.39
CA VAL A 126 -5.83 -0.21 10.24
C VAL A 126 -6.30 -0.88 8.97
N ILE A 127 -6.66 -0.10 7.97
CA ILE A 127 -7.03 -0.60 6.65
C ILE A 127 -5.76 -0.56 5.78
N GLU A 128 -5.23 -1.74 5.45
CA GLU A 128 -4.08 -1.87 4.54
C GLU A 128 -4.50 -2.19 3.10
N SER A 129 -5.75 -2.64 2.91
CA SER A 129 -6.35 -2.82 1.59
C SER A 129 -6.45 -1.50 0.84
N THR A 130 -6.23 -1.51 -0.48
CA THR A 130 -6.50 -0.33 -1.31
C THR A 130 -8.00 -0.02 -1.35
N ILE A 131 -8.38 1.19 -0.97
CA ILE A 131 -9.77 1.61 -0.80
C ILE A 131 -10.05 2.95 -1.50
N PRO A 132 -11.30 3.20 -1.95
CA PRO A 132 -11.71 4.50 -2.47
C PRO A 132 -11.68 5.58 -1.38
N LYS A 133 -11.48 6.83 -1.81
CA LYS A 133 -11.54 8.02 -0.96
C LYS A 133 -12.82 8.03 -0.09
N GLY A 134 -12.65 8.31 1.20
CA GLY A 134 -13.73 8.45 2.19
C GLY A 134 -14.14 7.13 2.86
N THR A 135 -13.52 6.00 2.49
CA THR A 135 -13.85 4.69 3.08
C THR A 135 -13.48 4.62 4.56
N SER A 136 -12.32 5.17 4.95
CA SER A 136 -11.87 5.16 6.35
C SER A 136 -12.80 5.95 7.27
N LYS A 137 -13.29 7.11 6.83
CA LYS A 137 -14.30 7.89 7.57
C LYS A 137 -15.61 7.12 7.73
N LYS A 138 -16.07 6.45 6.67
CA LYS A 138 -17.25 5.59 6.73
C LYS A 138 -17.10 4.45 7.73
N VAL A 139 -15.93 3.81 7.77
CA VAL A 139 -15.60 2.76 8.74
C VAL A 139 -15.63 3.32 10.17
N PHE A 140 -15.05 4.49 10.39
CA PHE A 140 -15.04 5.15 11.70
C PHE A 140 -16.45 5.48 12.21
N GLU A 141 -17.34 5.97 11.34
CA GLU A 141 -18.74 6.19 11.64
C GLU A 141 -19.47 4.89 12.00
N MET A 142 -19.23 3.80 11.24
CA MET A 142 -19.83 2.48 11.51
C MET A 142 -19.39 1.88 12.85
N LEU A 143 -18.21 2.27 13.34
CA LEU A 143 -17.67 1.88 14.65
C LEU A 143 -18.14 2.81 15.78
N ASN A 144 -19.08 3.73 15.51
CA ASN A 144 -19.62 4.70 16.46
C ASN A 144 -18.51 5.48 17.20
N HIS A 145 -17.40 5.76 16.51
CA HIS A 145 -16.23 6.47 17.04
C HIS A 145 -15.58 5.82 18.29
N ARG A 146 -15.88 4.54 18.57
CA ARG A 146 -15.34 3.82 19.73
C ARG A 146 -13.92 3.31 19.54
N LEU A 147 -13.50 3.13 18.28
CA LEU A 147 -12.20 2.60 17.89
C LEU A 147 -11.43 3.65 17.10
N HIS A 148 -10.10 3.56 17.16
CA HIS A 148 -9.24 4.34 16.27
C HIS A 148 -9.24 3.75 14.88
N VAL A 149 -9.25 4.60 13.84
CA VAL A 149 -9.21 4.15 12.43
C VAL A 149 -8.12 4.90 11.69
N ALA A 150 -7.25 4.15 11.04
CA ALA A 150 -6.19 4.65 10.17
C ALA A 150 -6.15 3.89 8.85
N HIS A 151 -5.56 4.50 7.84
CA HIS A 151 -5.26 3.89 6.56
C HIS A 151 -3.76 3.91 6.32
N ALA A 152 -3.19 2.73 6.05
CA ALA A 152 -1.77 2.56 5.76
C ALA A 152 -1.60 1.60 4.58
N PRO A 153 -1.84 2.08 3.34
CA PRO A 153 -1.89 1.22 2.16
C PRO A 153 -0.56 0.54 1.89
N HIS A 154 -0.63 -0.70 1.46
CA HIS A 154 0.53 -1.51 1.18
C HIS A 154 1.22 -1.10 -0.12
N ARG A 155 2.56 -1.09 -0.11
CA ARG A 155 3.41 -0.91 -1.30
C ARG A 155 4.15 -2.17 -1.71
N TRP A 156 3.92 -3.29 -1.00
CA TRP A 156 4.56 -4.58 -1.24
C TRP A 156 4.45 -5.05 -2.69
N TYR A 157 5.55 -5.58 -3.22
CA TYR A 157 5.63 -6.13 -4.55
C TYR A 157 6.15 -7.57 -4.50
N ALA A 158 5.29 -8.53 -4.83
CA ALA A 158 5.54 -9.95 -4.63
C ALA A 158 6.74 -10.52 -5.39
N LEU A 159 7.10 -9.91 -6.53
CA LEU A 159 8.21 -10.39 -7.36
C LEU A 159 9.58 -9.93 -6.86
N GLU A 160 9.62 -8.91 -6.00
CA GLU A 160 10.84 -8.29 -5.46
C GLU A 160 10.72 -8.12 -3.94
N GLU A 161 10.32 -9.19 -3.24
CA GLU A 161 10.01 -9.15 -1.80
C GLU A 161 11.20 -8.74 -0.94
N LYS A 162 12.43 -9.02 -1.38
CA LYS A 162 13.65 -8.65 -0.64
C LYS A 162 13.85 -7.13 -0.60
N GLU A 163 13.58 -6.45 -1.72
CA GLU A 163 13.76 -5.01 -1.89
C GLU A 163 12.47 -4.24 -1.57
N HIS A 164 11.31 -4.87 -1.85
CA HIS A 164 9.99 -4.27 -1.79
C HIS A 164 9.03 -5.07 -0.90
N GLY A 165 9.51 -5.50 0.27
CA GLY A 165 8.78 -6.30 1.25
C GLY A 165 7.76 -5.51 2.08
N VAL A 166 7.33 -6.13 3.18
CA VAL A 166 6.32 -5.56 4.09
C VAL A 166 6.83 -4.31 4.80
N ASN A 167 8.14 -4.19 5.00
CA ASN A 167 8.81 -3.13 5.76
C ASN A 167 9.18 -1.88 4.95
N GLN A 168 8.66 -1.72 3.74
CA GLN A 168 8.87 -0.49 2.96
C GLN A 168 8.25 0.73 3.64
N LEU A 169 8.82 1.92 3.35
CA LEU A 169 8.21 3.20 3.68
C LEU A 169 6.76 3.25 3.15
N ARG A 170 5.81 3.53 4.05
CA ARG A 170 4.39 3.67 3.71
C ARG A 170 3.86 5.04 4.07
N VAL A 171 2.79 5.46 3.43
CA VAL A 171 2.00 6.61 3.85
C VAL A 171 0.98 6.14 4.89
N VAL A 172 0.74 6.94 5.92
CA VAL A 172 -0.30 6.70 6.92
C VAL A 172 -1.13 7.94 7.18
N GLY A 173 -2.45 7.78 7.19
CA GLY A 173 -3.40 8.80 7.59
C GLY A 173 -4.35 8.28 8.66
N GLY A 174 -4.64 9.07 9.67
CA GLY A 174 -5.67 8.78 10.67
C GLY A 174 -6.95 9.56 10.40
N VAL A 175 -8.11 9.04 10.81
CA VAL A 175 -9.38 9.79 10.69
C VAL A 175 -9.37 11.02 11.58
N CYS A 176 -8.62 10.99 12.67
CA CYS A 176 -8.31 12.13 13.54
C CYS A 176 -6.85 12.04 14.02
N ASP A 177 -6.35 13.09 14.67
CA ASP A 177 -4.99 13.15 15.18
C ASP A 177 -4.65 12.02 16.15
N CYS A 178 -5.58 11.62 17.01
CA CYS A 178 -5.38 10.49 17.92
C CYS A 178 -5.27 9.16 17.19
N CYS A 179 -6.03 8.95 16.10
CA CYS A 179 -5.93 7.79 15.24
C CYS A 179 -4.57 7.72 14.53
N LEU A 180 -4.11 8.87 14.03
CA LEU A 180 -2.81 8.98 13.36
C LEU A 180 -1.66 8.68 14.34
N ARG A 181 -1.69 9.31 15.55
CA ARG A 181 -0.65 9.06 16.57
C ARG A 181 -0.58 7.59 16.97
N LEU A 182 -1.74 6.95 17.19
CA LEU A 182 -1.77 5.54 17.58
C LEU A 182 -1.25 4.63 16.47
N ALA A 183 -1.59 4.90 15.21
CA ALA A 183 -1.06 4.18 14.06
C ALA A 183 0.47 4.36 13.93
N MET A 184 0.98 5.58 14.12
CA MET A 184 2.43 5.84 14.12
C MET A 184 3.16 5.06 15.22
N GLN A 185 2.62 5.02 16.43
CA GLN A 185 3.19 4.22 17.52
C GLN A 185 3.25 2.73 17.15
N PHE A 186 2.20 2.20 16.53
CA PHE A 186 2.14 0.79 16.15
C PHE A 186 3.14 0.44 15.03
N TYR A 187 3.24 1.27 13.99
CA TYR A 187 4.08 0.97 12.84
C TYR A 187 5.54 1.33 13.02
N ASP A 188 5.84 2.57 13.43
CA ASP A 188 7.18 3.15 13.41
C ASP A 188 7.77 3.34 14.81
N GLY A 189 6.93 3.43 15.84
CA GLY A 189 7.35 3.81 17.18
C GLY A 189 7.64 5.28 17.33
N ALA A 190 7.40 6.11 16.30
CA ALA A 190 7.60 7.54 16.36
C ALA A 190 6.46 8.26 17.10
N SER A 191 6.81 9.24 17.94
CA SER A 191 5.85 10.16 18.53
C SER A 191 5.71 11.40 17.65
N ILE A 192 4.48 11.80 17.32
CA ILE A 192 4.20 13.04 16.61
C ILE A 192 4.00 14.14 17.66
N SER A 193 4.94 15.09 17.76
CA SER A 193 4.75 16.29 18.56
C SER A 193 3.87 17.29 17.78
N THR A 194 2.69 17.60 18.30
CA THR A 194 1.87 18.68 17.77
C THR A 194 2.36 20.00 18.34
N SER A 195 3.03 20.83 17.53
CA SER A 195 3.26 22.24 17.90
C SER A 195 1.97 23.01 17.72
N THR A 196 1.45 23.55 18.83
CA THR A 196 0.21 24.34 18.89
C THR A 196 0.42 25.78 18.39
N ASN A 197 0.91 25.97 17.16
CA ASN A 197 0.91 27.29 16.52
C ASN A 197 0.05 27.24 15.24
N PRO A 198 -1.06 28.00 15.18
CA PRO A 198 -2.03 27.89 14.08
C PRO A 198 -1.61 28.55 12.77
N SER A 199 -0.36 28.97 12.58
CA SER A 199 0.09 29.68 11.38
C SER A 199 1.06 28.92 10.46
N THR A 200 1.51 27.71 10.83
CA THR A 200 2.33 26.86 9.95
C THR A 200 2.22 25.40 10.37
N THR A 201 1.36 24.66 9.71
CA THR A 201 1.27 23.20 9.91
C THR A 201 2.38 22.52 9.13
N SER A 202 3.61 22.58 9.64
CA SER A 202 4.68 21.69 9.20
C SER A 202 4.80 20.58 10.24
N ILE A 203 4.42 19.38 9.88
CA ILE A 203 4.62 18.17 10.69
C ILE A 203 6.12 17.85 10.64
N LYS A 204 6.83 18.10 11.75
CA LYS A 204 8.21 17.64 11.91
C LYS A 204 8.18 16.31 12.66
N ALA A 205 8.64 15.25 12.02
CA ALA A 205 9.01 14.03 12.71
C ALA A 205 10.38 14.24 13.36
N GLU A 206 10.47 14.29 14.69
CA GLU A 206 11.75 14.28 15.38
C GLU A 206 12.26 12.84 15.47
N VAL A 207 13.26 12.55 14.66
CA VAL A 207 14.09 11.35 14.82
C VAL A 207 15.15 11.70 15.87
N THR A 208 15.17 11.00 17.00
CA THR A 208 16.23 11.11 18.00
C THR A 208 17.52 10.50 17.45
N GLY A 209 18.33 11.33 16.86
CA GLY A 209 19.69 11.05 16.44
C GLY A 209 20.37 12.37 16.08
N ASP A 210 21.46 12.68 16.77
CA ASP A 210 22.20 13.94 16.68
C ASP A 210 22.56 14.29 15.23
N LEU A 211 21.95 15.35 14.69
CA LEU A 211 22.33 15.96 13.42
C LEU A 211 22.87 17.37 13.66
N VAL A 212 24.12 17.51 13.28
CA VAL A 212 24.89 18.77 13.26
C VAL A 212 24.22 19.77 12.31
N SER A 213 23.96 20.98 12.81
CA SER A 213 23.39 22.09 12.04
C SER A 213 24.37 22.64 11.02
N THR A 214 24.03 22.59 9.72
CA THR A 214 24.60 23.54 8.75
C THR A 214 23.46 24.13 7.91
N THR A 215 23.34 25.42 7.99
CA THR A 215 22.46 26.26 7.17
C THR A 215 23.13 26.52 5.83
N ASP A 216 22.55 26.01 4.72
CA ASP A 216 22.60 26.67 3.41
C ASP A 216 21.53 26.12 2.47
N THR A 217 20.81 27.04 1.85
CA THR A 217 19.63 26.81 1.02
C THR A 217 20.01 26.73 -0.46
N SER A 218 19.95 25.53 -1.05
CA SER A 218 19.77 25.34 -2.48
C SER A 218 18.98 24.06 -2.76
N SER A 219 18.17 24.07 -3.81
CA SER A 219 17.22 23.02 -4.18
C SER A 219 17.81 21.63 -4.46
N ASP A 220 19.11 21.52 -4.60
CA ASP A 220 19.83 20.26 -4.85
C ASP A 220 20.09 19.45 -3.55
N SER A 221 19.84 20.05 -2.39
CA SER A 221 20.11 19.41 -1.10
C SER A 221 19.06 18.41 -0.62
N ILE A 222 17.87 18.37 -1.25
CA ILE A 222 16.77 17.49 -0.83
C ILE A 222 16.94 16.07 -1.41
N GLU A 223 17.44 15.95 -2.64
CA GLU A 223 17.69 14.63 -3.24
C GLU A 223 18.92 13.93 -2.63
N ASP A 224 19.95 14.67 -2.25
CA ASP A 224 21.11 14.09 -1.57
C ASP A 224 20.79 13.69 -0.12
N SER A 225 19.96 14.45 0.58
CA SER A 225 19.50 14.08 1.94
C SER A 225 18.64 12.82 1.96
N LEU A 226 17.85 12.57 0.92
CA LEU A 226 17.08 11.32 0.75
C LEU A 226 17.97 10.12 0.41
N ARG A 227 19.02 10.32 -0.37
CA ARG A 227 20.00 9.27 -0.67
C ARG A 227 20.80 8.88 0.58
N ASP A 228 21.26 9.84 1.36
CA ASP A 228 22.00 9.56 2.59
C ASP A 228 21.14 8.89 3.66
N TYR A 229 19.84 9.17 3.71
CA TYR A 229 18.90 8.47 4.59
C TYR A 229 18.72 6.98 4.19
N ILE A 230 18.69 6.69 2.90
CA ILE A 230 18.55 5.31 2.38
C ILE A 230 19.84 4.50 2.59
N THR A 231 21.02 5.13 2.46
CA THR A 231 22.31 4.45 2.62
C THR A 231 22.72 4.24 4.07
N ASN A 232 22.24 5.06 5.01
CA ASN A 232 22.59 4.93 6.43
C ASN A 232 21.68 3.95 7.21
N THR A 233 20.60 3.46 6.65
CA THR A 233 19.76 2.44 7.29
C THR A 233 20.27 1.02 7.09
N ASP A 234 21.22 0.79 6.17
CA ASP A 234 21.75 -0.54 5.87
C ASP A 234 22.95 -0.99 6.74
N THR A 235 23.42 -0.17 7.69
CA THR A 235 24.65 -0.48 8.44
C THR A 235 24.46 -0.91 9.90
N ASN A 236 23.25 -1.22 10.36
CA ASN A 236 23.04 -1.70 11.73
C ASN A 236 22.24 -3.01 11.84
N THR A 237 22.55 -3.99 11.00
CA THR A 237 22.23 -5.40 11.28
C THR A 237 23.51 -6.12 11.68
N ASN A 238 23.85 -6.07 12.96
CA ASN A 238 24.81 -7.00 13.56
C ASN A 238 24.20 -8.41 13.52
N ILE A 239 24.61 -9.18 12.53
CA ILE A 239 24.43 -10.65 12.51
C ILE A 239 25.37 -11.20 13.58
N ILE A 240 24.84 -11.59 14.73
CA ILE A 240 25.58 -12.39 15.71
C ILE A 240 25.51 -13.83 15.22
N ASN A 241 26.58 -14.30 14.58
CA ASN A 241 26.86 -15.71 14.42
C ASN A 241 27.31 -16.25 15.79
N ASN A 242 26.49 -17.04 16.43
CA ASN A 242 26.89 -17.82 17.58
C ASN A 242 27.40 -19.18 17.11
N ASP A 243 28.69 -19.32 17.04
CA ASP A 243 29.41 -20.55 17.33
C ASP A 243 30.46 -20.20 18.37
N ASP A 244 30.24 -20.63 19.59
CA ASP A 244 31.20 -21.31 20.46
C ASP A 244 30.68 -21.45 21.88
N ASN A 245 30.69 -22.69 22.33
CA ASN A 245 30.42 -23.13 23.68
C ASN A 245 31.38 -22.49 24.69
N ASN A 246 30.86 -21.82 25.71
CA ASN A 246 31.42 -21.96 27.03
C ASN A 246 30.40 -21.61 28.14
N ILE A 247 30.21 -22.58 29.04
CA ILE A 247 29.32 -22.50 30.18
C ILE A 247 29.98 -21.66 31.27
N ASN A 248 29.31 -20.59 31.69
CA ASN A 248 29.44 -20.11 33.05
C ASN A 248 28.13 -19.44 33.51
N SER A 249 27.52 -20.07 34.50
CA SER A 249 26.35 -19.64 35.22
C SER A 249 26.61 -18.34 35.97
N ASN A 250 25.87 -17.27 35.59
CA ASN A 250 25.48 -16.22 36.54
C ASN A 250 24.18 -15.57 36.06
N SER A 251 23.26 -15.44 36.99
CA SER A 251 21.96 -14.81 36.90
C SER A 251 22.00 -13.49 36.16
N ASN A 252 21.41 -13.45 34.95
CA ASN A 252 20.99 -12.22 34.31
C ASN A 252 19.49 -12.29 34.08
N ASP A 253 18.74 -11.48 34.82
CA ASP A 253 17.42 -11.07 34.42
C ASP A 253 17.51 -10.48 33.01
N GLY A 254 17.18 -11.30 32.03
CA GLY A 254 17.09 -10.86 30.65
C GLY A 254 15.95 -9.84 30.56
N ILE A 255 16.31 -8.57 30.38
CA ILE A 255 15.36 -7.55 29.96
C ILE A 255 14.86 -8.02 28.60
N ILE A 256 13.66 -8.63 28.58
CA ILE A 256 12.91 -8.86 27.36
C ILE A 256 12.56 -7.45 26.87
N VAL A 257 13.28 -6.96 25.88
CA VAL A 257 12.87 -5.75 25.14
C VAL A 257 11.61 -6.14 24.38
N GLU A 258 10.45 -5.89 24.98
CA GLU A 258 9.18 -6.02 24.29
C GLU A 258 9.22 -5.08 23.09
N ASN A 259 9.16 -5.63 21.89
CA ASN A 259 9.01 -4.84 20.67
C ASN A 259 7.65 -4.15 20.72
N THR A 260 7.66 -2.85 20.94
CA THR A 260 6.43 -2.06 21.10
C THR A 260 5.83 -1.61 19.75
N ASN A 261 6.53 -1.86 18.62
CA ASN A 261 6.12 -1.43 17.28
C ASN A 261 6.65 -2.38 16.18
N LEU A 262 6.19 -2.17 14.94
CA LEU A 262 6.56 -3.00 13.79
C LEU A 262 7.91 -2.63 13.17
N GLY A 263 8.47 -1.45 13.44
CA GLY A 263 9.69 -0.94 12.78
C GLY A 263 9.50 -0.74 11.27
N ILE A 264 8.29 -0.34 10.84
CA ILE A 264 7.99 0.01 9.46
C ILE A 264 8.03 1.53 9.34
N PRO A 265 8.92 2.10 8.54
CA PRO A 265 8.99 3.55 8.38
C PRO A 265 7.68 4.09 7.78
N MET A 266 7.16 5.18 8.36
CA MET A 266 5.88 5.75 7.98
C MET A 266 6.02 7.23 7.62
N HIS A 267 5.34 7.64 6.54
CA HIS A 267 5.14 9.03 6.17
C HIS A 267 3.74 9.47 6.58
N PRO A 268 3.59 10.21 7.70
CA PRO A 268 2.29 10.67 8.16
C PRO A 268 1.74 11.75 7.25
N VAL A 269 0.42 11.69 7.00
CA VAL A 269 -0.31 12.72 6.26
C VAL A 269 -1.44 13.31 7.12
N PRO A 270 -1.75 14.61 6.96
CA PRO A 270 -2.71 15.31 7.84
C PRO A 270 -4.15 14.81 7.69
N GLU A 271 -4.52 14.31 6.51
CA GLU A 271 -5.87 13.81 6.22
C GLU A 271 -5.81 12.35 5.75
N VAL A 272 -6.70 11.52 6.27
CA VAL A 272 -6.76 10.10 5.90
C VAL A 272 -7.04 9.90 4.41
N GLU A 273 -7.78 10.81 3.78
CA GLU A 273 -8.05 10.78 2.35
C GLU A 273 -6.80 10.96 1.49
N ILE A 274 -5.78 11.65 1.99
CA ILE A 274 -4.49 11.76 1.29
C ILE A 274 -3.83 10.38 1.24
N ALA A 275 -3.84 9.62 2.34
CA ALA A 275 -3.32 8.25 2.34
C ALA A 275 -4.11 7.34 1.39
N GLU A 276 -5.46 7.44 1.38
CA GLU A 276 -6.33 6.70 0.47
C GLU A 276 -6.02 7.01 -0.99
N LEU A 277 -5.87 8.30 -1.33
CA LEU A 277 -5.58 8.75 -2.69
C LEU A 277 -4.15 8.38 -3.12
N THR A 278 -3.16 8.46 -2.22
CA THR A 278 -1.75 8.19 -2.55
C THR A 278 -1.62 6.86 -3.26
N LYS A 279 -2.16 5.78 -2.70
CA LYS A 279 -2.02 4.44 -3.29
C LYS A 279 -2.66 4.30 -4.65
N ILE A 280 -3.87 4.82 -4.84
CA ILE A 280 -4.58 4.72 -6.12
C ILE A 280 -3.93 5.61 -7.19
N VAL A 281 -3.38 6.77 -6.80
CA VAL A 281 -2.67 7.67 -7.71
C VAL A 281 -1.31 7.10 -8.10
N GLU A 282 -0.56 6.47 -7.19
CA GLU A 282 0.69 5.75 -7.52
C GLU A 282 0.45 4.72 -8.63
N ASN A 283 -0.61 3.93 -8.51
CA ASN A 283 -0.95 2.92 -9.51
C ASN A 283 -1.48 3.55 -10.82
N ALA A 284 -2.27 4.61 -10.75
CA ALA A 284 -2.71 5.35 -11.93
C ALA A 284 -1.53 6.02 -12.66
N HIS A 285 -0.55 6.56 -11.93
CA HIS A 285 0.68 7.09 -12.50
C HIS A 285 1.48 5.99 -13.23
N ARG A 286 1.60 4.81 -12.61
CA ARG A 286 2.27 3.68 -13.27
C ARG A 286 1.54 3.21 -14.52
N TYR A 287 0.20 3.20 -14.48
CA TYR A 287 -0.65 2.94 -15.65
C TYR A 287 -0.34 3.92 -16.79
N LEU A 288 -0.30 5.22 -16.49
CA LEU A 288 0.01 6.27 -17.46
C LEU A 288 1.40 6.07 -18.10
N GLN A 289 2.42 5.73 -17.31
CA GLN A 289 3.77 5.49 -17.82
C GLN A 289 3.80 4.33 -18.84
N ILE A 290 3.05 3.24 -18.56
CA ILE A 290 2.97 2.11 -19.49
C ILE A 290 2.20 2.51 -20.74
N ALA A 291 1.04 3.17 -20.59
CA ALA A 291 0.23 3.62 -21.72
C ALA A 291 1.00 4.59 -22.63
N PHE A 292 1.84 5.44 -22.07
CA PHE A 292 2.71 6.31 -22.88
C PHE A 292 3.72 5.50 -23.72
N ALA A 293 4.30 4.44 -23.16
CA ALA A 293 5.19 3.57 -23.91
C ALA A 293 4.45 2.78 -25.01
N GLU A 294 3.19 2.39 -24.76
CA GLU A 294 2.31 1.76 -25.74
C GLU A 294 1.96 2.69 -26.90
N ASP A 295 1.62 3.95 -26.60
CA ASP A 295 1.34 4.98 -27.60
C ASP A 295 2.56 5.23 -28.50
N LEU A 296 3.73 5.37 -27.88
CA LEU A 296 5.00 5.52 -28.61
C LEU A 296 5.32 4.29 -29.49
N TYR A 297 5.02 3.08 -28.99
CA TYR A 297 5.17 1.86 -29.79
C TYR A 297 4.25 1.88 -31.02
N LEU A 298 2.98 2.24 -30.87
CA LEU A 298 2.03 2.35 -31.96
C LEU A 298 2.49 3.40 -33.00
N TYR A 299 2.99 4.54 -32.52
CA TYR A 299 3.58 5.57 -33.39
C TYR A 299 4.76 5.02 -34.21
N CYS A 300 5.67 4.30 -33.57
CA CYS A 300 6.81 3.68 -34.24
C CYS A 300 6.38 2.67 -35.30
N GLN A 301 5.38 1.84 -35.00
CA GLN A 301 4.84 0.88 -35.97
C GLN A 301 4.21 1.57 -37.18
N ALA A 302 3.46 2.66 -36.98
CA ALA A 302 2.83 3.42 -38.06
C ALA A 302 3.84 4.16 -38.97
N ASN A 303 5.03 4.46 -38.45
CA ASN A 303 6.06 5.22 -39.15
C ASN A 303 7.29 4.38 -39.55
N ASN A 304 7.27 3.06 -39.41
CA ASN A 304 8.40 2.15 -39.68
C ASN A 304 9.66 2.52 -38.90
N ILE A 305 9.54 2.97 -37.66
CA ILE A 305 10.62 3.28 -36.73
C ILE A 305 10.85 2.09 -35.82
N ASN A 306 12.12 1.77 -35.53
CA ASN A 306 12.45 0.77 -34.53
C ASN A 306 12.21 1.33 -33.12
N PHE A 307 11.18 0.80 -32.44
CA PHE A 307 10.82 1.25 -31.09
C PHE A 307 11.94 1.05 -30.08
N ALA A 308 12.66 -0.09 -30.13
CA ALA A 308 13.72 -0.38 -29.15
C ALA A 308 14.85 0.64 -29.25
N GLU A 309 15.31 0.96 -30.47
CA GLU A 309 16.33 1.96 -30.71
C GLU A 309 15.89 3.35 -30.26
N LEU A 310 14.66 3.74 -30.57
CA LEU A 310 14.12 5.03 -30.12
C LEU A 310 14.02 5.10 -28.60
N ARG A 311 13.49 4.04 -27.95
CA ARG A 311 13.39 3.95 -26.49
C ARG A 311 14.77 4.07 -25.84
N ASP A 312 15.76 3.30 -26.32
CA ASP A 312 17.10 3.30 -25.75
C ASP A 312 17.75 4.69 -25.92
N SER A 313 17.54 5.35 -27.06
CA SER A 313 17.99 6.73 -27.27
C SER A 313 17.34 7.72 -26.30
N LEU A 314 16.02 7.64 -26.07
CA LEU A 314 15.30 8.49 -25.14
C LEU A 314 15.75 8.30 -23.69
N ASN A 315 16.01 7.06 -23.29
CA ASN A 315 16.44 6.68 -21.95
C ASN A 315 17.91 7.05 -21.63
N THR A 316 18.66 7.59 -22.59
CA THR A 316 19.98 8.19 -22.31
C THR A 316 19.86 9.50 -21.52
N LYS A 317 18.70 10.14 -21.51
CA LYS A 317 18.47 11.37 -20.77
C LYS A 317 18.12 11.05 -19.31
N TRP A 318 18.81 11.64 -18.37
CA TRP A 318 18.74 11.35 -16.94
C TRP A 318 17.33 11.38 -16.32
N ASN A 319 16.41 12.20 -16.86
CA ASN A 319 15.04 12.33 -16.35
C ASN A 319 13.97 11.73 -17.28
N VAL A 320 14.35 10.83 -18.18
CA VAL A 320 13.45 10.11 -19.10
C VAL A 320 13.58 8.62 -18.87
N ASN A 321 12.44 7.96 -18.59
CA ASN A 321 12.38 6.51 -18.44
C ASN A 321 11.17 5.97 -19.20
N ILE A 322 11.39 5.62 -20.47
CA ILE A 322 10.37 4.98 -21.31
C ILE A 322 10.38 3.49 -21.06
N LEU A 323 9.25 2.97 -20.64
CA LEU A 323 9.07 1.56 -20.33
C LEU A 323 9.01 0.72 -21.62
N GLU A 324 9.14 -0.59 -21.44
CA GLU A 324 8.87 -1.53 -22.53
C GLU A 324 7.40 -1.96 -22.44
N PRO A 325 6.58 -1.66 -23.48
CA PRO A 325 5.23 -2.19 -23.55
C PRO A 325 5.30 -3.69 -23.86
N ARG A 326 4.62 -4.49 -23.02
CA ARG A 326 4.60 -5.95 -23.18
C ARG A 326 3.30 -6.37 -23.90
N ASP A 327 2.38 -6.97 -23.17
CA ASP A 327 1.12 -7.49 -23.71
C ASP A 327 -0.09 -6.62 -23.32
N GLY A 328 0.15 -5.33 -23.10
CA GLY A 328 -0.79 -4.38 -22.50
C GLY A 328 -0.71 -4.33 -20.98
N ILE A 329 -1.50 -3.45 -20.36
CA ILE A 329 -1.49 -3.24 -18.92
C ILE A 329 -2.27 -4.35 -18.23
N GLY A 330 -1.55 -5.37 -17.75
CA GLY A 330 -2.11 -6.57 -17.15
C GLY A 330 -2.30 -6.49 -15.64
N GLY A 331 -2.74 -7.62 -15.09
CA GLY A 331 -3.04 -7.77 -13.67
C GLY A 331 -4.33 -7.02 -13.28
N HIS A 332 -4.67 -7.06 -11.99
CA HIS A 332 -5.90 -6.43 -11.49
C HIS A 332 -5.63 -5.10 -10.76
N CYS A 333 -4.43 -4.90 -10.19
CA CYS A 333 -4.13 -3.72 -9.38
C CYS A 333 -4.15 -2.43 -10.21
N LEU A 334 -3.37 -2.35 -11.29
CA LEU A 334 -3.26 -1.13 -12.07
C LEU A 334 -4.60 -0.71 -12.71
N PRO A 335 -5.33 -1.59 -13.44
CA PRO A 335 -6.62 -1.21 -14.01
C PRO A 335 -7.67 -0.85 -12.95
N LYS A 336 -7.75 -1.62 -11.87
CA LYS A 336 -8.71 -1.38 -10.79
C LYS A 336 -8.48 -0.04 -10.08
N ASP A 337 -7.24 0.23 -9.68
CA ASP A 337 -6.91 1.45 -8.92
C ASP A 337 -6.99 2.69 -9.82
N THR A 338 -6.67 2.56 -11.10
CA THR A 338 -6.90 3.61 -12.11
C THR A 338 -8.39 3.94 -12.24
N LYS A 339 -9.28 2.94 -12.25
CA LYS A 339 -10.73 3.17 -12.20
C LYS A 339 -11.18 3.80 -10.89
N MET A 340 -10.60 3.38 -9.75
CA MET A 340 -10.87 4.04 -8.45
C MET A 340 -10.52 5.52 -8.51
N PHE A 341 -9.38 5.87 -9.12
CA PHE A 341 -8.96 7.26 -9.28
C PHE A 341 -9.93 8.04 -10.15
N LEU A 342 -10.30 7.53 -11.33
CA LEU A 342 -11.27 8.17 -12.21
C LEU A 342 -12.63 8.40 -11.52
N ASN A 343 -13.05 7.45 -10.68
CA ASN A 343 -14.32 7.53 -9.96
C ASN A 343 -14.24 8.32 -8.64
N SER A 344 -13.05 8.74 -8.20
CA SER A 344 -12.85 9.45 -6.93
C SER A 344 -13.38 10.88 -6.93
N SER A 345 -13.56 11.46 -8.11
CA SER A 345 -14.14 12.80 -8.29
C SER A 345 -15.40 12.75 -9.16
N LYS A 346 -16.46 13.35 -8.68
CA LYS A 346 -17.71 13.51 -9.44
C LYS A 346 -17.69 14.75 -10.36
N SER A 347 -16.78 15.68 -10.13
CA SER A 347 -16.77 17.00 -10.77
C SER A 347 -15.68 17.19 -11.83
N ILE A 348 -14.58 16.45 -11.72
CA ILE A 348 -13.44 16.58 -12.62
C ILE A 348 -12.98 15.18 -13.03
N MET A 349 -13.07 14.88 -14.32
CA MET A 349 -12.48 13.68 -14.88
C MET A 349 -11.03 13.96 -15.29
N SER A 350 -10.12 13.05 -14.94
CA SER A 350 -8.74 13.14 -15.38
C SER A 350 -8.62 12.74 -16.84
N LYS A 351 -8.63 13.75 -17.74
CA LYS A 351 -8.52 13.54 -19.19
C LYS A 351 -7.28 12.76 -19.61
N ILE A 352 -6.17 12.94 -18.89
CA ILE A 352 -4.91 12.24 -19.15
C ILE A 352 -5.06 10.74 -18.85
N ILE A 353 -5.66 10.40 -17.73
CA ILE A 353 -5.85 8.99 -17.36
C ILE A 353 -6.91 8.31 -18.23
N GLU A 354 -7.97 9.04 -18.64
CA GLU A 354 -8.92 8.52 -19.64
C GLU A 354 -8.24 8.22 -20.97
N ALA A 355 -7.39 9.13 -21.45
CA ALA A 355 -6.62 8.91 -22.67
C ALA A 355 -5.70 7.69 -22.53
N ALA A 356 -5.03 7.53 -21.40
CA ALA A 356 -4.18 6.36 -21.12
C ALA A 356 -4.97 5.03 -21.18
N VAL A 357 -6.18 4.99 -20.63
CA VAL A 357 -7.05 3.80 -20.73
C VAL A 357 -7.41 3.47 -22.18
N LYS A 358 -7.76 4.48 -22.97
CA LYS A 358 -8.06 4.31 -24.41
C LYS A 358 -6.84 3.85 -25.21
N THR A 359 -5.66 4.33 -24.84
CA THR A 359 -4.39 3.93 -25.47
C THR A 359 -4.11 2.44 -25.23
N ASP A 360 -4.22 1.96 -24.01
CA ASP A 360 -4.04 0.53 -23.69
C ASP A 360 -5.05 -0.36 -24.45
N GLU A 361 -6.31 0.06 -24.53
CA GLU A 361 -7.32 -0.65 -25.32
C GLU A 361 -6.91 -0.74 -26.81
N THR A 362 -6.45 0.37 -27.38
CA THR A 362 -5.99 0.42 -28.79
C THR A 362 -4.76 -0.47 -29.00
N TYR A 363 -3.79 -0.42 -28.08
CA TYR A 363 -2.58 -1.22 -28.14
C TYR A 363 -2.90 -2.73 -28.10
N ARG A 364 -3.78 -3.16 -27.18
CA ARG A 364 -4.21 -4.57 -27.09
C ARG A 364 -4.87 -5.06 -28.37
N MET A 365 -5.77 -4.26 -28.97
CA MET A 365 -6.39 -4.59 -30.25
C MET A 365 -5.35 -4.73 -31.36
N HIS A 366 -4.38 -3.83 -31.42
CA HIS A 366 -3.27 -3.90 -32.40
C HIS A 366 -2.46 -5.19 -32.25
N LYS A 367 -2.09 -5.56 -31.00
CA LYS A 367 -1.33 -6.78 -30.70
C LYS A 367 -2.12 -8.04 -31.13
N GLN A 368 -3.38 -8.15 -30.75
CA GLN A 368 -4.25 -9.28 -31.12
C GLN A 368 -4.39 -9.44 -32.63
N THR A 369 -4.54 -8.34 -33.36
CA THR A 369 -4.63 -8.35 -34.82
C THR A 369 -3.33 -8.89 -35.46
N ARG A 370 -2.17 -8.46 -34.97
CA ARG A 370 -0.87 -8.95 -35.44
C ARG A 370 -0.68 -10.44 -35.20
N GLU A 371 -0.99 -10.92 -34.00
CA GLU A 371 -0.89 -12.35 -33.67
C GLU A 371 -1.83 -13.21 -34.53
N THR A 372 -3.04 -12.71 -34.79
CA THR A 372 -4.01 -13.43 -35.65
C THR A 372 -3.51 -13.52 -37.09
N ASN A 373 -2.90 -12.46 -37.62
CA ASN A 373 -2.34 -12.45 -38.98
C ASN A 373 -1.11 -13.36 -39.08
N GLN A 374 -0.19 -13.32 -38.11
CA GLN A 374 0.96 -14.23 -38.07
C GLN A 374 0.56 -15.71 -38.01
N ARG A 375 -0.51 -16.06 -37.28
CA ARG A 375 -1.04 -17.43 -37.25
C ARG A 375 -1.65 -17.84 -38.58
N LYS A 376 -2.32 -16.93 -39.32
CA LYS A 376 -2.85 -17.22 -40.65
C LYS A 376 -1.73 -17.44 -41.65
N ASP A 377 -0.67 -16.66 -41.65
CA ASP A 377 0.48 -16.81 -42.53
C ASP A 377 1.27 -18.11 -42.28
N SER A 378 1.28 -18.59 -41.01
CA SER A 378 1.91 -19.87 -40.64
C SER A 378 1.09 -21.10 -40.99
N ILE A 379 -0.18 -20.95 -41.35
CA ILE A 379 -1.12 -22.06 -41.74
C ILE A 379 -1.25 -22.17 -43.25
N THR A 380 -0.56 -21.40 -44.07
CA THR A 380 -0.59 -21.50 -45.51
C THR A 380 0.01 -22.88 -45.91
N PRO A 381 -0.75 -23.80 -46.56
CA PRO A 381 -0.23 -25.12 -46.93
C PRO A 381 0.93 -24.97 -47.91
N LEU A 382 1.96 -25.77 -47.71
CA LEU A 382 3.02 -25.94 -48.72
C LEU A 382 2.35 -26.27 -50.07
N PRO A 383 2.81 -25.67 -51.20
CA PRO A 383 2.27 -25.99 -52.51
C PRO A 383 2.45 -27.50 -52.78
N GLU A 384 1.37 -28.18 -53.14
CA GLU A 384 1.41 -29.56 -53.59
C GLU A 384 2.45 -29.67 -54.70
N ILE A 385 3.52 -30.40 -54.46
CA ILE A 385 4.47 -30.81 -55.50
C ILE A 385 3.76 -31.81 -56.35
N CYS A 386 3.25 -31.37 -57.53
CA CYS A 386 2.78 -32.26 -58.56
C CYS A 386 3.88 -33.22 -58.95
N HIS A 387 3.82 -34.45 -58.50
CA HIS A 387 4.56 -35.56 -59.09
C HIS A 387 3.94 -35.88 -60.44
N ASN A 388 4.47 -35.25 -61.49
CA ASN A 388 4.31 -35.80 -62.85
C ASN A 388 5.12 -37.09 -62.96
N VAL A 389 4.47 -38.21 -62.85
CA VAL A 389 5.03 -39.50 -63.22
C VAL A 389 4.89 -39.56 -64.73
N ILE A 390 6.04 -39.56 -65.41
CA ILE A 390 6.14 -39.85 -66.85
C ILE A 390 6.13 -41.37 -66.97
N SER A 391 5.18 -41.87 -67.73
CA SER A 391 5.07 -43.23 -68.28
C SER A 391 6.14 -43.48 -69.31
#